data_0e1d85197f351efe4765488485df1a1b
#
_entry.id   0e1d85197f351efe4765488485df1a1b
#
_cell.length_a   1.000
_cell.length_b   1.000
_cell.length_c   1.000
_cell.angle_alpha   90.00
_cell.angle_beta   90.00
_cell.angle_gamma   90.00
#
_symmetry.space_group_name_H-M   'P 1'
#
loop_
_entity.id
_entity.type
_entity.pdbx_description
1 polymer ?
#
loop_
_entity_poly.entity_id
_entity_poly.type
_entity_poly.pdbx_seq_one_letter_code
_entity_poly.pdbx_strand_id
1 'polypeptide(L)'
;MVRAFKFLLFTLGLTQTLHAGPSQTPEPLSQKAASKFEISTFKISANDEIYKIFTAKLKGQNEFKNVLFLLDANAQFNMLLNEFDGKAAPLIIGIGYDTDKSYEVEKRTRDLTPKADGEEFSKGGGADAFYHFLTKNLVPLIDEKFNVKSSQKSLYGHSFGGLFTLYALLKNDGVFSNFFIASPSLWWGESEILKQNVSEGKFKEKLKAKFVFLSVGELEKRKGKTNKPGILKTSDLAQILKQSGVNSHFELFKNETHGSVIPLNLKELLKYLKD
;
A
#
# COMPACT_ATOMS: atom_id res chain seq x y z
N MET A 1 42.62 -16.66 59.46
CA MET A 1 41.35 -16.96 58.78
C MET A 1 40.89 -15.70 58.03
N VAL A 2 41.14 -15.63 56.73
CA VAL A 2 40.77 -14.50 55.88
C VAL A 2 39.63 -15.00 54.99
N ARG A 3 38.41 -14.43 55.16
CA ARG A 3 37.25 -14.75 54.33
C ARG A 3 37.30 -13.89 53.06
N ALA A 4 37.46 -14.56 51.91
CA ALA A 4 37.35 -13.93 50.61
C ALA A 4 35.84 -13.72 50.26
N PHE A 5 35.43 -12.46 50.05
CA PHE A 5 34.12 -12.09 49.51
C PHE A 5 34.22 -12.15 47.98
N LYS A 6 33.52 -13.09 47.36
CA LYS A 6 33.31 -13.09 45.89
C LYS A 6 32.17 -12.11 45.54
N PHE A 7 32.55 -11.03 44.89
CA PHE A 7 31.59 -10.14 44.23
C PHE A 7 31.18 -10.80 42.88
N LEU A 8 29.89 -11.11 42.81
CA LEU A 8 29.25 -11.56 41.55
C LEU A 8 28.74 -10.34 40.84
N LEU A 9 29.45 -9.91 39.79
CA LEU A 9 28.98 -8.86 38.88
C LEU A 9 27.86 -9.45 38.00
N PHE A 10 26.61 -9.07 38.24
CA PHE A 10 25.49 -9.27 37.32
C PHE A 10 25.55 -8.18 36.25
N THR A 11 26.07 -8.49 35.09
CA THR A 11 25.92 -7.63 33.90
C THR A 11 24.49 -7.79 33.37
N LEU A 12 23.61 -6.84 33.69
CA LEU A 12 22.34 -6.70 33.02
C LEU A 12 22.61 -6.29 31.56
N GLY A 13 22.56 -7.25 30.64
CA GLY A 13 22.55 -6.99 29.22
C GLY A 13 21.22 -6.31 28.85
N LEU A 14 21.22 -4.97 28.72
CA LEU A 14 20.15 -4.25 28.06
C LEU A 14 20.16 -4.63 26.58
N THR A 15 19.37 -5.60 26.19
CA THR A 15 19.04 -5.79 24.77
C THR A 15 18.13 -4.64 24.33
N GLN A 16 18.71 -3.56 23.85
CA GLN A 16 18.00 -2.56 23.08
C GLN A 16 17.55 -3.25 21.79
N THR A 17 16.27 -3.61 21.70
CA THR A 17 15.64 -3.94 20.42
C THR A 17 15.62 -2.64 19.61
N LEU A 18 16.64 -2.45 18.78
CA LEU A 18 16.64 -1.46 17.73
C LEU A 18 15.45 -1.78 16.82
N HIS A 19 14.41 -0.99 16.90
CA HIS A 19 13.35 -1.00 15.90
C HIS A 19 13.95 -0.38 14.63
N ALA A 20 14.59 -1.21 13.82
CA ALA A 20 15.01 -0.81 12.48
C ALA A 20 13.77 -0.37 11.70
N GLY A 21 13.78 0.85 11.18
CA GLY A 21 12.81 1.29 10.19
C GLY A 21 12.83 0.36 8.96
N PRO A 22 11.90 0.51 8.02
CA PRO A 22 11.89 -0.30 6.80
C PRO A 22 13.23 -0.12 6.06
N SER A 23 13.73 -1.21 5.47
CA SER A 23 14.95 -1.18 4.66
C SER A 23 14.85 -0.11 3.57
N GLN A 24 15.88 0.73 3.47
CA GLN A 24 15.96 1.76 2.41
C GLN A 24 16.61 1.22 1.13
N THR A 25 17.06 -0.03 1.12
CA THR A 25 17.58 -0.71 -0.06
C THR A 25 16.45 -1.51 -0.70
N PRO A 26 16.07 -1.21 -1.95
CA PRO A 26 15.07 -1.99 -2.66
C PRO A 26 15.48 -3.46 -2.81
N GLU A 27 14.51 -4.34 -2.76
CA GLU A 27 14.76 -5.76 -3.04
C GLU A 27 15.22 -5.94 -4.49
N PRO A 28 16.28 -6.71 -4.76
CA PRO A 28 16.73 -6.99 -6.11
C PRO A 28 15.70 -7.86 -6.86
N LEU A 29 15.59 -7.61 -8.17
CA LEU A 29 14.78 -8.46 -9.03
C LEU A 29 15.45 -9.84 -9.18
N SER A 30 14.70 -10.90 -8.91
CA SER A 30 15.21 -12.27 -9.07
C SER A 30 15.43 -12.62 -10.54
N GLN A 31 16.39 -13.51 -10.82
CA GLN A 31 16.61 -14.02 -12.19
C GLN A 31 15.35 -14.68 -12.77
N LYS A 32 14.57 -15.38 -11.93
CA LYS A 32 13.29 -15.98 -12.31
C LYS A 32 12.29 -14.93 -12.79
N ALA A 33 12.11 -13.83 -12.06
CA ALA A 33 11.23 -12.75 -12.45
C ALA A 33 11.75 -12.03 -13.71
N ALA A 34 13.04 -11.70 -13.77
CA ALA A 34 13.68 -11.06 -14.93
C ALA A 34 13.54 -11.90 -16.22
N SER A 35 13.54 -13.22 -16.11
CA SER A 35 13.35 -14.11 -17.25
C SER A 35 11.90 -14.10 -17.77
N LYS A 36 10.91 -13.82 -16.92
CA LYS A 36 9.48 -13.87 -17.27
C LYS A 36 8.92 -12.54 -17.76
N PHE A 37 9.37 -11.42 -17.21
CA PHE A 37 8.78 -10.12 -17.47
C PHE A 37 9.56 -9.26 -18.46
N GLU A 38 8.84 -8.50 -19.27
CA GLU A 38 9.34 -7.29 -19.93
C GLU A 38 9.09 -6.12 -18.99
N ILE A 39 10.18 -5.46 -18.58
CA ILE A 39 10.15 -4.38 -17.60
C ILE A 39 10.67 -3.11 -18.24
N SER A 40 9.99 -2.01 -18.01
CA SER A 40 10.48 -0.69 -18.39
C SER A 40 10.12 0.36 -17.35
N THR A 41 10.79 1.51 -17.43
CA THR A 41 10.52 2.66 -16.59
C THR A 41 10.48 3.93 -17.41
N PHE A 42 9.66 4.89 -16.96
CA PHE A 42 9.67 6.25 -17.50
C PHE A 42 9.34 7.24 -16.37
N LYS A 43 9.57 8.51 -16.63
CA LYS A 43 9.29 9.58 -15.67
C LYS A 43 8.13 10.44 -16.17
N ILE A 44 7.35 10.94 -15.24
CA ILE A 44 6.27 11.89 -15.49
C ILE A 44 6.29 12.98 -14.44
N SER A 45 6.24 14.23 -14.87
CA SER A 45 6.21 15.39 -13.98
C SER A 45 4.77 15.81 -13.71
N ALA A 46 4.41 15.97 -12.46
CA ALA A 46 3.13 16.52 -12.02
C ALA A 46 3.27 17.08 -10.60
N ASN A 47 2.52 18.15 -10.27
CA ASN A 47 2.49 18.74 -8.93
C ASN A 47 3.89 19.11 -8.39
N ASP A 48 4.75 19.67 -9.25
CA ASP A 48 6.17 20.00 -8.95
C ASP A 48 7.01 18.80 -8.49
N GLU A 49 6.57 17.59 -8.83
CA GLU A 49 7.26 16.34 -8.51
C GLU A 49 7.55 15.52 -9.78
N ILE A 50 8.60 14.71 -9.70
CA ILE A 50 8.95 13.72 -10.72
C ILE A 50 8.60 12.32 -10.19
N TYR A 51 7.58 11.72 -10.76
CA TYR A 51 7.21 10.34 -10.48
C TYR A 51 7.93 9.39 -11.43
N LYS A 52 8.51 8.32 -10.90
CA LYS A 52 9.07 7.21 -11.67
C LYS A 52 8.02 6.13 -11.80
N ILE A 53 7.64 5.85 -13.03
CA ILE A 53 6.64 4.84 -13.35
C ILE A 53 7.36 3.57 -13.80
N PHE A 54 7.06 2.49 -13.16
CA PHE A 54 7.55 1.14 -13.48
C PHE A 54 6.45 0.40 -14.23
N THR A 55 6.81 -0.32 -15.27
CA THR A 55 5.85 -1.16 -15.98
C THR A 55 6.39 -2.57 -16.12
N ALA A 56 5.54 -3.57 -15.91
CA ALA A 56 5.87 -4.97 -16.19
C ALA A 56 4.69 -5.70 -16.84
N LYS A 57 5.02 -6.50 -17.86
CA LYS A 57 4.12 -7.45 -18.48
C LYS A 57 4.85 -8.78 -18.71
N LEU A 58 4.13 -9.89 -18.73
CA LEU A 58 4.75 -11.16 -19.13
C LEU A 58 5.22 -11.08 -20.59
N LYS A 59 6.37 -11.68 -20.87
CA LYS A 59 6.90 -11.79 -22.24
C LYS A 59 5.89 -12.50 -23.15
N GLY A 60 5.59 -11.86 -24.25
CA GLY A 60 4.61 -12.36 -25.21
C GLY A 60 3.14 -12.10 -24.87
N GLN A 61 2.80 -11.55 -23.69
CA GLN A 61 1.45 -11.14 -23.35
C GLN A 61 1.18 -9.72 -23.85
N ASN A 62 0.14 -9.54 -24.66
CA ASN A 62 -0.23 -8.26 -25.26
C ASN A 62 -1.69 -7.86 -24.94
N GLU A 63 -2.47 -8.75 -24.32
CA GLU A 63 -3.84 -8.47 -23.89
C GLU A 63 -3.94 -8.58 -22.38
N PHE A 64 -4.66 -7.65 -21.77
CA PHE A 64 -4.77 -7.54 -20.31
C PHE A 64 -6.22 -7.29 -19.91
N LYS A 65 -6.82 -8.21 -19.17
CA LYS A 65 -8.14 -8.00 -18.56
C LYS A 65 -8.03 -7.09 -17.32
N ASN A 66 -6.88 -7.13 -16.66
CA ASN A 66 -6.59 -6.40 -15.43
C ASN A 66 -5.34 -5.52 -15.58
N VAL A 67 -5.40 -4.32 -15.02
CA VAL A 67 -4.26 -3.42 -14.83
C VAL A 67 -4.11 -3.15 -13.35
N LEU A 68 -2.95 -3.45 -12.79
CA LEU A 68 -2.63 -3.19 -11.40
C LEU A 68 -1.83 -1.91 -11.27
N PHE A 69 -2.33 -0.96 -10.52
CA PHE A 69 -1.60 0.23 -10.06
C PHE A 69 -1.07 -0.05 -8.65
N LEU A 70 0.25 -0.10 -8.52
CA LEU A 70 0.99 -0.45 -7.29
C LEU A 70 1.68 0.78 -6.74
N LEU A 71 1.31 1.23 -5.56
CA LEU A 71 1.97 2.34 -4.85
C LEU A 71 3.29 1.90 -4.21
N ASP A 72 4.13 2.86 -3.82
CA ASP A 72 5.46 2.62 -3.23
C ASP A 72 6.32 1.66 -4.08
N ALA A 73 6.30 1.84 -5.40
CA ALA A 73 6.90 0.89 -6.35
C ALA A 73 8.43 0.76 -6.19
N ASN A 74 9.13 1.80 -5.73
CA ASN A 74 10.57 1.68 -5.44
C ASN A 74 10.87 0.52 -4.48
N ALA A 75 10.00 0.29 -3.48
CA ALA A 75 10.13 -0.81 -2.53
C ALA A 75 9.49 -2.10 -3.03
N GLN A 76 8.26 -2.02 -3.58
CA GLN A 76 7.38 -3.18 -3.67
C GLN A 76 7.28 -3.78 -5.08
N PHE A 77 7.77 -3.09 -6.11
CA PHE A 77 7.65 -3.56 -7.48
C PHE A 77 8.41 -4.87 -7.73
N ASN A 78 9.68 -4.91 -7.35
CA ASN A 78 10.48 -6.13 -7.48
C ASN A 78 9.97 -7.25 -6.57
N MET A 79 9.52 -6.93 -5.34
CA MET A 79 8.89 -7.90 -4.44
C MET A 79 7.70 -8.57 -5.12
N LEU A 80 6.79 -7.77 -5.73
CA LEU A 80 5.62 -8.31 -6.43
C LEU A 80 6.02 -9.24 -7.58
N LEU A 81 6.99 -8.83 -8.39
CA LEU A 81 7.45 -9.66 -9.51
C LEU A 81 8.13 -10.96 -9.04
N ASN A 82 8.85 -10.90 -7.92
CA ASN A 82 9.51 -12.06 -7.33
C ASN A 82 8.51 -13.11 -6.79
N GLU A 83 7.37 -12.65 -6.24
CA GLU A 83 6.29 -13.52 -5.76
C GLU A 83 5.44 -14.15 -6.88
N PHE A 84 5.63 -13.70 -8.13
CA PHE A 84 4.82 -14.19 -9.23
C PHE A 84 5.18 -15.62 -9.65
N ASP A 85 4.19 -16.51 -9.61
CA ASP A 85 4.31 -17.91 -10.02
C ASP A 85 3.35 -18.34 -11.14
N GLY A 86 2.48 -17.41 -11.61
CA GLY A 86 1.40 -17.67 -12.55
C GLY A 86 1.85 -17.83 -14.02
N LYS A 87 0.85 -18.10 -14.88
CA LYS A 87 1.00 -18.18 -16.35
C LYS A 87 0.46 -16.94 -17.06
N ALA A 88 -0.42 -16.18 -16.40
CA ALA A 88 -0.94 -14.90 -16.87
C ALA A 88 -0.82 -13.87 -15.74
N ALA A 89 -0.55 -12.62 -16.07
CA ALA A 89 -0.39 -11.54 -15.13
C ALA A 89 -1.21 -10.31 -15.55
N PRO A 90 -1.67 -9.47 -14.62
CA PRO A 90 -2.14 -8.14 -14.98
C PRO A 90 -1.00 -7.34 -15.63
N LEU A 91 -1.33 -6.31 -16.39
CA LEU A 91 -0.36 -5.25 -16.65
C LEU A 91 -0.04 -4.55 -15.33
N ILE A 92 1.22 -4.53 -14.92
CA ILE A 92 1.64 -3.97 -13.64
C ILE A 92 2.21 -2.57 -13.87
N ILE A 93 1.64 -1.57 -13.21
CA ILE A 93 2.04 -0.17 -13.25
C ILE A 93 2.43 0.23 -11.82
N GLY A 94 3.72 0.31 -11.57
CA GLY A 94 4.25 0.76 -10.30
C GLY A 94 4.43 2.28 -10.29
N ILE A 95 3.97 2.94 -9.23
CA ILE A 95 4.14 4.38 -9.02
C ILE A 95 5.15 4.57 -7.88
N GLY A 96 6.25 5.21 -8.18
CA GLY A 96 7.31 5.55 -7.23
C GLY A 96 7.88 6.94 -7.46
N TYR A 97 9.00 7.20 -6.85
CA TYR A 97 9.71 8.48 -6.94
C TYR A 97 11.05 8.30 -7.64
N ASP A 98 11.59 9.39 -8.18
CA ASP A 98 12.90 9.38 -8.84
C ASP A 98 14.02 9.35 -7.79
N THR A 99 14.26 8.17 -7.25
CA THR A 99 15.23 7.90 -6.18
C THR A 99 15.68 6.44 -6.22
N ASP A 100 16.82 6.17 -5.61
CA ASP A 100 17.33 4.80 -5.40
C ASP A 100 16.91 4.21 -4.04
N LYS A 101 16.20 4.98 -3.20
CA LYS A 101 15.70 4.50 -1.91
C LYS A 101 14.39 3.73 -2.09
N SER A 102 14.14 2.77 -1.22
CA SER A 102 12.85 2.08 -1.13
C SER A 102 11.69 3.03 -0.85
N TYR A 103 11.90 4.01 0.01
CA TYR A 103 10.87 4.96 0.43
C TYR A 103 11.41 6.39 0.50
N GLU A 104 10.81 7.29 -0.25
CA GLU A 104 10.92 8.74 -0.07
C GLU A 104 9.88 9.20 0.95
N VAL A 105 10.25 9.14 2.23
CA VAL A 105 9.32 9.27 3.35
C VAL A 105 8.54 10.60 3.32
N GLU A 106 9.19 11.72 2.99
CA GLU A 106 8.52 13.01 2.95
C GLU A 106 7.54 13.12 1.78
N LYS A 107 7.98 12.71 0.58
CA LYS A 107 7.14 12.74 -0.63
C LYS A 107 5.93 11.82 -0.49
N ARG A 108 6.14 10.57 -0.03
CA ARG A 108 5.03 9.64 0.17
C ARG A 108 4.09 10.04 1.31
N THR A 109 4.60 10.71 2.33
CA THR A 109 3.73 11.27 3.38
C THR A 109 2.83 12.35 2.81
N ARG A 110 3.39 13.30 2.04
CA ARG A 110 2.62 14.32 1.34
C ARG A 110 1.53 13.69 0.44
N ASP A 111 1.92 12.80 -0.47
CA ASP A 111 1.07 12.34 -1.55
C ASP A 111 0.03 11.28 -1.13
N LEU A 112 0.37 10.44 -0.15
CA LEU A 112 -0.47 9.28 0.20
C LEU A 112 -1.36 9.52 1.42
N THR A 113 -1.37 10.74 1.97
CA THR A 113 -2.20 11.04 3.14
C THR A 113 -3.17 12.20 2.85
N PRO A 114 -4.42 12.09 3.30
CA PRO A 114 -5.36 13.21 3.23
C PRO A 114 -4.96 14.32 4.19
N LYS A 115 -5.48 15.52 3.96
CA LYS A 115 -5.34 16.63 4.90
C LYS A 115 -5.92 16.24 6.25
N ALA A 116 -5.21 16.59 7.31
CA ALA A 116 -5.63 16.36 8.68
C ALA A 116 -5.18 17.51 9.59
N ASP A 117 -5.93 17.77 10.64
CA ASP A 117 -5.60 18.79 11.63
C ASP A 117 -4.56 18.26 12.62
N GLY A 118 -3.67 19.14 13.08
CA GLY A 118 -2.58 18.82 13.99
C GLY A 118 -1.20 18.97 13.36
N GLU A 119 -0.24 19.47 14.13
CA GLU A 119 1.13 19.72 13.67
C GLU A 119 1.83 18.43 13.20
N GLU A 120 1.54 17.30 13.88
CA GLU A 120 2.08 15.99 13.53
C GLU A 120 1.64 15.48 12.15
N PHE A 121 0.59 16.06 11.54
CA PHE A 121 0.08 15.72 10.22
C PHE A 121 0.44 16.75 9.15
N SER A 122 1.12 17.84 9.51
CA SER A 122 1.41 18.98 8.63
C SER A 122 2.21 18.64 7.36
N LYS A 123 2.97 17.53 7.38
CA LYS A 123 3.74 17.05 6.22
C LYS A 123 2.90 16.26 5.19
N GLY A 124 1.63 16.01 5.48
CA GLY A 124 0.69 15.31 4.61
C GLY A 124 -0.28 16.25 3.91
N GLY A 125 -1.39 15.68 3.41
CA GLY A 125 -2.50 16.47 2.88
C GLY A 125 -2.56 16.58 1.36
N GLY A 126 -1.63 15.97 0.62
CA GLY A 126 -1.58 16.02 -0.84
C GLY A 126 -2.35 14.90 -1.55
N ALA A 127 -3.10 14.05 -0.83
CA ALA A 127 -3.80 12.91 -1.43
C ALA A 127 -4.75 13.31 -2.57
N ASP A 128 -5.39 14.47 -2.51
CA ASP A 128 -6.29 14.92 -3.57
C ASP A 128 -5.52 15.26 -4.86
N ALA A 129 -4.43 15.99 -4.75
CA ALA A 129 -3.56 16.33 -5.88
C ALA A 129 -2.93 15.06 -6.50
N PHE A 130 -2.48 14.12 -5.67
CA PHE A 130 -1.94 12.85 -6.14
C PHE A 130 -3.02 11.97 -6.79
N TYR A 131 -4.23 11.95 -6.26
CA TYR A 131 -5.37 11.26 -6.89
C TYR A 131 -5.71 11.85 -8.26
N HIS A 132 -5.71 13.19 -8.37
CA HIS A 132 -5.90 13.87 -9.64
C HIS A 132 -4.81 13.48 -10.66
N PHE A 133 -3.53 13.53 -10.26
CA PHE A 133 -2.43 13.05 -11.10
C PHE A 133 -2.65 11.60 -11.55
N LEU A 134 -2.98 10.71 -10.61
CA LEU A 134 -3.18 9.30 -10.91
C LEU A 134 -4.31 9.09 -11.94
N THR A 135 -5.46 9.75 -11.73
CA THR A 135 -6.68 9.49 -12.51
C THR A 135 -6.81 10.34 -13.77
N LYS A 136 -6.19 11.51 -13.85
CA LYS A 136 -6.31 12.43 -14.98
C LYS A 136 -5.08 12.48 -15.87
N ASN A 137 -3.91 12.06 -15.35
CA ASN A 137 -2.69 12.04 -16.12
C ASN A 137 -2.20 10.60 -16.38
N LEU A 138 -1.95 9.83 -15.31
CA LEU A 138 -1.31 8.52 -15.45
C LEU A 138 -2.25 7.47 -16.06
N VAL A 139 -3.48 7.31 -15.54
CA VAL A 139 -4.42 6.29 -16.05
C VAL A 139 -4.71 6.49 -17.54
N PRO A 140 -5.04 7.69 -18.05
CA PRO A 140 -5.23 7.89 -19.49
C PRO A 140 -4.00 7.58 -20.32
N LEU A 141 -2.80 7.97 -19.85
CA LEU A 141 -1.53 7.65 -20.52
C LEU A 141 -1.30 6.14 -20.64
N ILE A 142 -1.58 5.39 -19.57
CA ILE A 142 -1.46 3.93 -19.57
C ILE A 142 -2.51 3.29 -20.48
N ASP A 143 -3.74 3.79 -20.44
CA ASP A 143 -4.83 3.33 -21.30
C ASP A 143 -4.49 3.44 -22.79
N GLU A 144 -3.89 4.56 -23.18
CA GLU A 144 -3.43 4.78 -24.56
C GLU A 144 -2.20 3.93 -24.91
N LYS A 145 -1.17 3.98 -24.04
CA LYS A 145 0.12 3.31 -24.29
C LYS A 145 0.00 1.80 -24.45
N PHE A 146 -0.90 1.15 -23.70
CA PHE A 146 -1.05 -0.31 -23.65
C PHE A 146 -2.40 -0.80 -24.21
N ASN A 147 -3.25 0.10 -24.72
CA ASN A 147 -4.60 -0.21 -25.22
C ASN A 147 -5.47 -0.95 -24.19
N VAL A 148 -5.50 -0.45 -22.95
CA VAL A 148 -6.17 -1.10 -21.81
C VAL A 148 -7.34 -0.30 -21.24
N LYS A 149 -7.96 0.58 -22.01
CA LYS A 149 -9.07 1.44 -21.57
C LYS A 149 -10.25 0.63 -21.03
N SER A 150 -10.55 -0.51 -21.63
CA SER A 150 -11.66 -1.40 -21.21
C SER A 150 -11.28 -2.38 -20.10
N SER A 151 -9.99 -2.46 -19.74
CA SER A 151 -9.50 -3.37 -18.70
C SER A 151 -9.93 -2.91 -17.31
N GLN A 152 -10.13 -3.86 -16.41
CA GLN A 152 -10.39 -3.54 -15.00
C GLN A 152 -9.13 -2.97 -14.35
N LYS A 153 -9.30 -1.87 -13.64
CA LYS A 153 -8.19 -1.21 -12.95
C LYS A 153 -8.25 -1.50 -11.46
N SER A 154 -7.16 -1.98 -10.93
CA SER A 154 -6.97 -2.31 -9.53
C SER A 154 -5.94 -1.38 -8.91
N LEU A 155 -6.18 -0.94 -7.68
CA LEU A 155 -5.25 -0.11 -6.91
C LEU A 155 -4.81 -0.86 -5.66
N TYR A 156 -3.51 -0.96 -5.46
CA TYR A 156 -2.90 -1.55 -4.27
C TYR A 156 -2.03 -0.54 -3.54
N GLY A 157 -2.12 -0.55 -2.21
CA GLY A 157 -1.20 0.18 -1.34
C GLY A 157 -1.11 -0.41 0.05
N HIS A 158 0.07 -0.24 0.67
CA HIS A 158 0.37 -0.66 2.03
C HIS A 158 0.67 0.56 2.92
N SER A 159 0.25 0.53 4.18
CA SER A 159 0.51 1.59 5.15
C SER A 159 -0.14 2.93 4.74
N PHE A 160 0.63 4.00 4.47
CA PHE A 160 0.11 5.23 3.86
C PHE A 160 -0.45 4.96 2.45
N GLY A 161 0.15 4.05 1.69
CA GLY A 161 -0.44 3.58 0.42
C GLY A 161 -1.79 2.92 0.63
N GLY A 162 -1.97 2.13 1.71
CA GLY A 162 -3.26 1.56 2.09
C GLY A 162 -4.28 2.61 2.48
N LEU A 163 -3.87 3.66 3.21
CA LEU A 163 -4.71 4.82 3.52
C LEU A 163 -5.14 5.56 2.24
N PHE A 164 -4.21 5.77 1.30
CA PHE A 164 -4.53 6.37 0.00
C PHE A 164 -5.47 5.49 -0.83
N THR A 165 -5.29 4.17 -0.80
CA THR A 165 -6.18 3.24 -1.50
C THR A 165 -7.62 3.31 -0.94
N LEU A 166 -7.77 3.47 0.39
CA LEU A 166 -9.06 3.75 1.02
C LEU A 166 -9.60 5.12 0.58
N TYR A 167 -8.76 6.15 0.56
CA TYR A 167 -9.14 7.48 0.06
C TYR A 167 -9.68 7.41 -1.38
N ALA A 168 -9.01 6.66 -2.26
CA ALA A 168 -9.43 6.45 -3.63
C ALA A 168 -10.76 5.67 -3.73
N LEU A 169 -10.99 4.67 -2.88
CA LEU A 169 -12.26 3.96 -2.78
C LEU A 169 -13.42 4.93 -2.45
N LEU A 170 -13.18 5.85 -1.52
CA LEU A 170 -14.18 6.82 -1.07
C LEU A 170 -14.50 7.94 -2.09
N LYS A 171 -13.62 8.18 -3.07
CA LYS A 171 -13.94 9.05 -4.23
C LYS A 171 -15.07 8.45 -5.07
N ASN A 172 -15.21 7.13 -5.09
CA ASN A 172 -16.32 6.40 -5.72
C ASN A 172 -16.65 6.83 -7.18
N ASP A 173 -15.66 7.33 -7.91
CA ASP A 173 -15.84 7.84 -9.28
C ASP A 173 -15.84 6.73 -10.36
N GLY A 174 -15.41 5.52 -9.98
CA GLY A 174 -15.40 4.33 -10.85
C GLY A 174 -14.16 4.20 -11.73
N VAL A 175 -13.11 4.98 -11.52
CA VAL A 175 -11.83 4.81 -12.22
C VAL A 175 -11.18 3.47 -11.86
N PHE A 176 -11.19 3.12 -10.57
CA PHE A 176 -10.73 1.82 -10.10
C PHE A 176 -11.93 0.92 -9.77
N SER A 177 -11.81 -0.36 -10.15
CA SER A 177 -12.82 -1.38 -9.87
C SER A 177 -12.49 -2.22 -8.64
N ASN A 178 -11.21 -2.47 -8.40
CA ASN A 178 -10.75 -3.31 -7.29
C ASN A 178 -9.76 -2.55 -6.43
N PHE A 179 -9.87 -2.72 -5.12
CA PHE A 179 -9.06 -2.00 -4.14
C PHE A 179 -8.41 -3.01 -3.19
N PHE A 180 -7.08 -2.97 -3.10
CA PHE A 180 -6.30 -3.82 -2.19
C PHE A 180 -5.66 -2.94 -1.13
N ILE A 181 -6.30 -2.88 0.03
CA ILE A 181 -5.99 -1.98 1.14
C ILE A 181 -5.22 -2.77 2.20
N ALA A 182 -3.90 -2.73 2.13
CA ALA A 182 -3.03 -3.50 3.02
C ALA A 182 -2.55 -2.64 4.21
N SER A 183 -2.81 -3.11 5.42
CA SER A 183 -2.35 -2.49 6.68
C SER A 183 -2.51 -0.97 6.72
N PRO A 184 -3.69 -0.41 6.39
CA PRO A 184 -3.86 1.03 6.19
C PRO A 184 -3.54 1.81 7.46
N SER A 185 -2.86 2.95 7.30
CA SER A 185 -2.50 3.85 8.41
C SER A 185 -3.71 4.65 8.89
N LEU A 186 -4.76 3.96 9.38
CA LEU A 186 -6.01 4.59 9.83
C LEU A 186 -5.86 5.56 11.01
N TRP A 187 -4.71 5.52 11.69
CA TRP A 187 -4.37 6.47 12.75
C TRP A 187 -4.08 7.89 12.26
N TRP A 188 -3.81 8.07 10.97
CA TRP A 188 -3.59 9.39 10.37
C TRP A 188 -4.85 10.25 10.55
N GLY A 189 -4.65 11.51 11.01
CA GLY A 189 -5.77 12.39 11.32
C GLY A 189 -6.77 11.77 12.31
N GLU A 190 -6.30 10.93 13.24
CA GLU A 190 -7.14 10.28 14.25
C GLU A 190 -8.35 9.50 13.66
N SER A 191 -8.14 8.88 12.49
CA SER A 191 -9.17 8.16 11.71
C SER A 191 -10.26 9.05 11.11
N GLU A 192 -10.03 10.36 10.99
CA GLU A 192 -11.03 11.32 10.53
C GLU A 192 -11.62 10.94 9.18
N ILE A 193 -10.80 10.46 8.24
CA ILE A 193 -11.27 9.99 6.93
C ILE A 193 -12.41 8.96 7.05
N LEU A 194 -12.32 8.01 7.99
CA LEU A 194 -13.38 7.02 8.20
C LEU A 194 -14.56 7.61 8.96
N LYS A 195 -14.30 8.32 10.04
CA LYS A 195 -15.35 8.91 10.89
C LYS A 195 -16.24 9.83 10.10
N GLN A 196 -15.66 10.74 9.32
CA GLN A 196 -16.39 11.68 8.46
C GLN A 196 -17.22 10.93 7.41
N ASN A 197 -16.63 10.02 6.66
CA ASN A 197 -17.36 9.32 5.60
C ASN A 197 -18.44 8.38 6.15
N VAL A 198 -18.27 7.82 7.36
CA VAL A 198 -19.32 7.06 8.05
C VAL A 198 -20.47 8.00 8.46
N SER A 199 -20.15 9.16 9.06
CA SER A 199 -21.17 10.14 9.49
C SER A 199 -21.93 10.76 8.31
N GLU A 200 -21.27 10.99 7.18
CA GLU A 200 -21.87 11.48 5.94
C GLU A 200 -22.66 10.39 5.18
N GLY A 201 -22.63 9.15 5.66
CA GLY A 201 -23.38 8.05 5.05
C GLY A 201 -22.79 7.53 3.73
N LYS A 202 -21.53 7.86 3.40
CA LYS A 202 -20.87 7.41 2.16
C LYS A 202 -20.87 5.90 1.99
N PHE A 203 -20.74 5.16 3.08
CA PHE A 203 -20.82 3.69 3.07
C PHE A 203 -22.26 3.15 2.95
N LYS A 204 -23.29 3.99 3.02
CA LYS A 204 -24.69 3.61 2.73
C LYS A 204 -25.01 3.78 1.24
N GLU A 205 -24.24 4.57 0.51
CA GLU A 205 -24.33 4.68 -0.93
C GLU A 205 -23.74 3.42 -1.58
N LYS A 206 -24.25 3.05 -2.76
CA LYS A 206 -23.70 1.93 -3.52
C LYS A 206 -22.30 2.30 -4.02
N LEU A 207 -21.28 1.66 -3.46
CA LEU A 207 -19.91 1.81 -3.95
C LEU A 207 -19.78 1.18 -5.34
N LYS A 208 -19.07 1.86 -6.25
CA LYS A 208 -18.79 1.38 -7.61
C LYS A 208 -17.71 0.29 -7.64
N ALA A 209 -17.02 0.07 -6.52
CA ALA A 209 -16.04 -1.00 -6.39
C ALA A 209 -16.68 -2.36 -6.66
N LYS A 210 -16.02 -3.18 -7.47
CA LYS A 210 -16.40 -4.58 -7.71
C LYS A 210 -15.89 -5.49 -6.60
N PHE A 211 -14.70 -5.16 -6.06
CA PHE A 211 -14.07 -5.94 -5.01
C PHE A 211 -13.16 -5.07 -4.14
N VAL A 212 -13.17 -5.34 -2.83
CA VAL A 212 -12.27 -4.71 -1.86
C VAL A 212 -11.59 -5.80 -1.03
N PHE A 213 -10.27 -5.89 -1.13
CA PHE A 213 -9.46 -6.73 -0.24
C PHE A 213 -8.87 -5.87 0.86
N LEU A 214 -9.04 -6.30 2.10
CA LEU A 214 -8.46 -5.69 3.29
C LEU A 214 -7.54 -6.67 3.98
N SER A 215 -6.42 -6.22 4.48
CA SER A 215 -5.52 -7.07 5.26
C SER A 215 -4.78 -6.30 6.34
N VAL A 216 -4.31 -7.05 7.34
CA VAL A 216 -3.48 -6.54 8.43
C VAL A 216 -2.67 -7.69 9.05
N GLY A 217 -1.46 -7.40 9.53
CA GLY A 217 -0.69 -8.33 10.32
C GLY A 217 -1.15 -8.37 11.78
N GLU A 218 -1.24 -9.55 12.37
CA GLU A 218 -1.70 -9.76 13.76
C GLU A 218 -0.80 -9.04 14.79
N LEU A 219 0.51 -8.97 14.53
CA LEU A 219 1.49 -8.39 15.43
C LEU A 219 1.76 -6.89 15.15
N GLU A 220 0.92 -6.24 14.37
CA GLU A 220 1.05 -4.81 14.11
C GLU A 220 0.77 -3.98 15.36
N LYS A 221 1.83 -3.74 16.14
CA LYS A 221 1.78 -2.87 17.32
C LYS A 221 2.48 -1.56 17.00
N ARG A 222 1.72 -0.50 16.83
CA ARG A 222 2.29 0.86 16.79
C ARG A 222 2.22 1.47 18.18
N LYS A 223 3.37 1.54 18.85
CA LYS A 223 3.45 2.20 20.16
C LYS A 223 2.92 3.64 20.05
N GLY A 224 1.91 3.96 20.86
CA GLY A 224 1.41 5.32 21.07
C GLY A 224 0.46 5.90 20.02
N LYS A 225 0.40 5.39 18.78
CA LYS A 225 -0.43 5.98 17.72
C LYS A 225 -1.75 5.24 17.46
N THR A 226 -1.78 3.93 17.62
CA THR A 226 -2.98 3.11 17.32
C THR A 226 -3.82 2.76 18.55
N ASN A 227 -3.33 3.05 19.76
CA ASN A 227 -4.03 2.72 21.01
C ASN A 227 -4.72 3.94 21.65
N LYS A 228 -4.77 5.08 20.96
CA LYS A 228 -5.56 6.22 21.44
C LYS A 228 -7.05 5.86 21.35
N PRO A 229 -7.89 6.23 22.34
CA PRO A 229 -9.34 6.06 22.24
C PRO A 229 -9.87 6.73 20.96
N GLY A 230 -10.77 6.05 20.25
CA GLY A 230 -11.40 6.58 19.02
C GLY A 230 -10.61 6.36 17.72
N ILE A 231 -9.42 5.78 17.75
CA ILE A 231 -8.74 5.34 16.52
C ILE A 231 -9.37 4.04 16.02
N LEU A 232 -9.86 4.06 14.79
CA LEU A 232 -10.46 2.90 14.15
C LEU A 232 -9.37 1.92 13.66
N LYS A 233 -9.68 0.62 13.73
CA LYS A 233 -8.81 -0.47 13.29
C LYS A 233 -9.20 -0.94 11.89
N THR A 234 -8.32 -1.70 11.24
CA THR A 234 -8.63 -2.33 9.95
C THR A 234 -9.83 -3.29 10.04
N SER A 235 -10.01 -3.95 11.19
CA SER A 235 -11.19 -4.78 11.46
C SER A 235 -12.51 -3.98 11.49
N ASP A 236 -12.46 -2.74 12.00
CA ASP A 236 -13.63 -1.87 12.04
C ASP A 236 -14.01 -1.44 10.61
N LEU A 237 -13.03 -1.09 9.78
CA LEU A 237 -13.23 -0.83 8.36
C LEU A 237 -13.81 -2.06 7.64
N ALA A 238 -13.32 -3.25 7.94
CA ALA A 238 -13.84 -4.49 7.35
C ALA A 238 -15.33 -4.69 7.70
N GLN A 239 -15.71 -4.42 8.93
CA GLN A 239 -17.10 -4.49 9.38
C GLN A 239 -17.99 -3.45 8.66
N ILE A 240 -17.50 -2.21 8.53
CA ILE A 240 -18.19 -1.13 7.80
C ILE A 240 -18.44 -1.55 6.35
N LEU A 241 -17.43 -2.05 5.64
CA LEU A 241 -17.55 -2.51 4.26
C LEU A 241 -18.53 -3.67 4.11
N LYS A 242 -18.49 -4.64 5.03
CA LYS A 242 -19.45 -5.74 5.05
C LYS A 242 -20.90 -5.25 5.22
N GLN A 243 -21.10 -4.26 6.09
CA GLN A 243 -22.42 -3.65 6.32
C GLN A 243 -22.90 -2.81 5.12
N SER A 244 -21.99 -2.22 4.35
CA SER A 244 -22.30 -1.47 3.14
C SER A 244 -22.70 -2.35 1.95
N GLY A 245 -22.59 -3.68 2.07
CA GLY A 245 -22.92 -4.63 1.00
C GLY A 245 -21.89 -4.68 -0.14
N VAL A 246 -20.72 -4.06 0.02
CA VAL A 246 -19.64 -4.18 -0.96
C VAL A 246 -19.04 -5.60 -0.91
N ASN A 247 -18.74 -6.17 -2.07
CA ASN A 247 -18.01 -7.44 -2.13
C ASN A 247 -16.60 -7.24 -1.57
N SER A 248 -16.36 -7.69 -0.34
CA SER A 248 -15.10 -7.47 0.36
C SER A 248 -14.61 -8.74 1.06
N HIS A 249 -13.29 -8.86 1.14
CA HIS A 249 -12.59 -9.89 1.90
C HIS A 249 -11.63 -9.25 2.89
N PHE A 250 -11.59 -9.77 4.11
CA PHE A 250 -10.65 -9.33 5.15
C PHE A 250 -9.75 -10.48 5.57
N GLU A 251 -8.44 -10.26 5.51
CA GLU A 251 -7.43 -11.24 5.90
C GLU A 251 -6.60 -10.73 7.08
N LEU A 252 -6.52 -11.55 8.14
CA LEU A 252 -5.62 -11.35 9.27
C LEU A 252 -4.44 -12.31 9.14
N PHE A 253 -3.29 -11.79 8.77
CA PHE A 253 -2.08 -12.58 8.67
C PHE A 253 -1.48 -12.84 10.05
N LYS A 254 -1.58 -14.11 10.50
CA LYS A 254 -1.07 -14.51 11.82
C LYS A 254 0.45 -14.40 11.91
N ASN A 255 0.92 -13.97 13.07
CA ASN A 255 2.34 -13.80 13.39
C ASN A 255 3.08 -12.76 12.52
N GLU A 256 2.37 -11.96 11.73
CA GLU A 256 2.98 -10.96 10.87
C GLU A 256 2.97 -9.58 11.49
N THR A 257 4.09 -8.88 11.32
CA THR A 257 4.26 -7.47 11.67
C THR A 257 3.87 -6.55 10.50
N HIS A 258 3.86 -5.24 10.73
CA HIS A 258 3.57 -4.24 9.70
C HIS A 258 4.50 -4.33 8.46
N GLY A 259 5.74 -4.74 8.62
CA GLY A 259 6.69 -4.90 7.51
C GLY A 259 6.69 -6.31 6.93
N SER A 260 6.68 -7.36 7.77
CA SER A 260 6.76 -8.74 7.29
C SER A 260 5.51 -9.21 6.55
N VAL A 261 4.37 -8.51 6.70
CA VAL A 261 3.13 -8.81 6.00
C VAL A 261 3.16 -8.43 4.51
N ILE A 262 4.11 -7.59 4.07
CA ILE A 262 4.13 -7.06 2.70
C ILE A 262 4.22 -8.16 1.63
N PRO A 263 5.17 -9.10 1.67
CA PRO A 263 5.27 -10.16 0.67
C PRO A 263 3.99 -11.02 0.60
N LEU A 264 3.37 -11.30 1.75
CA LEU A 264 2.12 -12.07 1.82
C LEU A 264 0.96 -11.32 1.16
N ASN A 265 0.84 -10.02 1.41
CA ASN A 265 -0.15 -9.18 0.74
C ASN A 265 0.02 -9.18 -0.78
N LEU A 266 1.26 -9.07 -1.28
CA LEU A 266 1.56 -9.07 -2.71
C LEU A 266 1.24 -10.44 -3.34
N LYS A 267 1.49 -11.52 -2.62
CA LYS A 267 1.15 -12.87 -3.06
C LYS A 267 -0.37 -13.09 -3.12
N GLU A 268 -1.12 -12.63 -2.11
CA GLU A 268 -2.58 -12.70 -2.13
C GLU A 268 -3.16 -11.85 -3.27
N LEU A 269 -2.70 -10.60 -3.43
CA LEU A 269 -3.07 -9.72 -4.53
C LEU A 269 -2.99 -10.43 -5.89
N LEU A 270 -1.90 -11.14 -6.15
CA LEU A 270 -1.70 -11.87 -7.40
C LEU A 270 -2.71 -13.00 -7.62
N LYS A 271 -3.26 -13.60 -6.55
CA LYS A 271 -4.31 -14.63 -6.68
C LYS A 271 -5.64 -14.06 -7.17
N TYR A 272 -5.99 -12.84 -6.75
CA TYR A 272 -7.23 -12.17 -7.16
C TYR A 272 -7.15 -11.55 -8.56
N LEU A 273 -5.95 -11.31 -9.09
CA LEU A 273 -5.72 -10.69 -10.39
C LEU A 273 -5.29 -11.68 -11.47
N LYS A 274 -5.46 -12.98 -11.24
CA LYS A 274 -5.25 -14.01 -12.28
C LYS A 274 -6.24 -13.79 -13.41
N ASP A 275 -5.72 -13.61 -14.60
CA ASP A 275 -6.49 -13.51 -15.86
C ASP A 275 -7.00 -14.88 -16.34
#